data_21fd02204aa28548d85a7355a4e7298d
#
_entry.id   21fd02204aa28548d85a7355a4e7298d
#
_cell.length_a   1.000
_cell.length_b   1.000
_cell.length_c   1.000
_cell.angle_alpha   90.00
_cell.angle_beta   90.00
_cell.angle_gamma   90.00
#
_symmetry.space_group_name_H-M   'P 1'
#
loop_
_entity.id
_entity.type
_entity.pdbx_description
1 polymer ?
#
loop_
_entity_poly.entity_id
_entity_poly.type
_entity_poly.pdbx_seq_one_letter_code
_entity_poly.pdbx_strand_id
1 'polypeptide(L)'
;RISDRPSYLQERQLADNAMDFCVGVFQSQNPELQATHLLTDGLYLCMSDGLLRTYAPDRAEDLLHTGQDGITMAEFPGLPVALPSDGIPLSRVILSCYEETGVAPNVLLNTAYPQIFRALYFQGTAAFFATGMILSDHLRNRPAGVPPLHAFPLLLNGDFIKREITLPTNRHRYLSKPAQHFISLT
;
A
#
# COMPACT_ATOMS: atom_id res chain seq x y z
N ARG A 1 11.15 -18.42 -14.61
CA ARG A 1 9.89 -17.78 -15.06
C ARG A 1 9.38 -16.89 -13.93
N ILE A 2 9.04 -15.63 -14.24
CA ILE A 2 8.40 -14.68 -13.32
C ILE A 2 6.90 -14.68 -13.62
N SER A 3 6.07 -14.66 -12.57
CA SER A 3 4.61 -14.54 -12.70
C SER A 3 4.05 -13.71 -11.54
N ASP A 4 3.05 -12.89 -11.84
CA ASP A 4 2.26 -12.15 -10.85
C ASP A 4 1.03 -12.98 -10.49
N ARG A 5 0.82 -13.24 -9.19
CA ARG A 5 -0.30 -14.05 -8.68
C ARG A 5 -0.72 -13.60 -7.29
N PRO A 6 -2.00 -13.79 -6.92
CA PRO A 6 -2.48 -13.54 -5.57
C PRO A 6 -1.73 -14.36 -4.50
N SER A 7 -1.47 -13.74 -3.34
CA SER A 7 -0.65 -14.33 -2.26
C SER A 7 -1.14 -15.69 -1.76
N TYR A 8 -2.46 -15.91 -1.70
CA TYR A 8 -3.03 -17.18 -1.25
C TYR A 8 -2.72 -18.37 -2.17
N LEU A 9 -2.47 -18.12 -3.46
CA LEU A 9 -2.03 -19.15 -4.40
C LEU A 9 -0.53 -19.43 -4.27
N GLN A 10 0.23 -18.45 -3.82
CA GLN A 10 1.69 -18.55 -3.70
C GLN A 10 2.10 -19.50 -2.59
N GLU A 11 1.39 -19.48 -1.44
CA GLU A 11 1.68 -20.38 -0.31
C GLU A 11 1.62 -21.86 -0.73
N ARG A 12 0.54 -22.25 -1.38
CA ARG A 12 0.38 -23.61 -1.88
C ARG A 12 1.47 -23.98 -2.89
N GLN A 13 1.77 -23.09 -3.82
CA GLN A 13 2.79 -23.34 -4.84
C GLN A 13 4.21 -23.47 -4.26
N LEU A 14 4.51 -22.75 -3.18
CA LEU A 14 5.76 -22.89 -2.43
C LEU A 14 5.80 -24.25 -1.71
N ALA A 15 4.74 -24.62 -1.00
CA ALA A 15 4.64 -25.88 -0.29
C ALA A 15 4.74 -27.09 -1.25
N ASP A 16 4.04 -27.02 -2.38
CA ASP A 16 4.06 -28.07 -3.44
C ASP A 16 5.34 -28.04 -4.30
N ASN A 17 6.31 -27.18 -3.98
CA ASN A 17 7.54 -27.00 -4.75
C ASN A 17 7.33 -26.62 -6.23
N ALA A 18 6.20 -26.01 -6.57
CA ALA A 18 5.89 -25.51 -7.91
C ALA A 18 6.49 -24.11 -8.16
N MET A 19 6.99 -23.45 -7.10
CA MET A 19 7.60 -22.11 -7.13
C MET A 19 8.86 -22.12 -6.27
N ASP A 20 9.93 -21.46 -6.70
CA ASP A 20 11.18 -21.35 -5.96
C ASP A 20 11.07 -20.40 -4.77
N PHE A 21 10.54 -19.19 -5.02
CA PHE A 21 10.28 -18.15 -4.04
C PHE A 21 9.22 -17.19 -4.61
N CYS A 22 8.66 -16.34 -3.75
CA CYS A 22 7.91 -15.16 -4.15
C CYS A 22 8.37 -13.93 -3.37
N VAL A 23 7.91 -12.76 -3.74
CA VAL A 23 8.16 -11.50 -3.01
C VAL A 23 6.83 -10.81 -2.80
N GLY A 24 6.54 -10.42 -1.56
CA GLY A 24 5.32 -9.72 -1.22
C GLY A 24 4.98 -9.76 0.25
N VAL A 25 3.76 -9.33 0.57
CA VAL A 25 3.21 -9.52 1.92
C VAL A 25 2.81 -10.98 2.06
N PHE A 26 3.55 -11.70 2.88
CA PHE A 26 3.36 -13.13 3.07
C PHE A 26 3.27 -13.46 4.56
N GLN A 27 2.18 -14.12 4.92
CA GLN A 27 1.96 -14.64 6.27
C GLN A 27 1.51 -16.08 6.12
N SER A 28 2.30 -17.01 6.66
CA SER A 28 1.99 -18.43 6.65
C SER A 28 2.31 -19.05 8.00
N GLN A 29 1.47 -19.99 8.43
CA GLN A 29 1.74 -20.84 9.59
C GLN A 29 2.32 -22.20 9.19
N ASN A 30 2.59 -22.43 7.91
CA ASN A 30 3.17 -23.66 7.41
C ASN A 30 4.64 -23.76 7.85
N PRO A 31 5.02 -24.75 8.68
CA PRO A 31 6.39 -24.88 9.21
C PRO A 31 7.44 -25.22 8.14
N GLU A 32 7.02 -25.72 6.99
CA GLU A 32 7.92 -26.02 5.86
C GLU A 32 8.38 -24.75 5.13
N LEU A 33 7.67 -23.62 5.32
CA LEU A 33 8.02 -22.36 4.71
C LEU A 33 8.85 -21.51 5.69
N GLN A 34 9.76 -20.75 5.13
CA GLN A 34 10.51 -19.71 5.83
C GLN A 34 10.45 -18.43 5.03
N ALA A 35 10.38 -17.30 5.70
CA ALA A 35 10.34 -16.00 5.05
C ALA A 35 11.52 -15.15 5.50
N THR A 36 12.25 -14.60 4.54
CA THR A 36 13.29 -13.60 4.80
C THR A 36 12.63 -12.22 4.69
N HIS A 37 12.79 -11.38 5.70
CA HIS A 37 12.35 -9.99 5.67
C HIS A 37 13.21 -9.21 4.66
N LEU A 38 12.57 -8.47 3.77
CA LEU A 38 13.24 -7.61 2.79
C LEU A 38 13.16 -6.14 3.20
N LEU A 39 11.94 -5.66 3.46
CA LEU A 39 11.69 -4.29 3.89
C LEU A 39 10.32 -4.17 4.56
N THR A 40 10.18 -3.08 5.32
CA THR A 40 8.89 -2.66 5.89
C THR A 40 8.34 -1.51 5.07
N ASP A 41 7.09 -1.65 4.58
CA ASP A 41 6.42 -0.67 3.73
C ASP A 41 5.22 -0.08 4.46
N GLY A 42 5.07 1.25 4.40
CA GLY A 42 4.00 1.97 5.06
C GLY A 42 2.80 2.24 4.16
N LEU A 43 1.64 2.54 4.77
CA LEU A 43 0.43 2.97 4.07
C LEU A 43 0.20 4.46 4.26
N TYR A 44 -0.11 5.15 3.16
CA TYR A 44 -0.29 6.60 3.11
C TYR A 44 -1.61 6.98 2.47
N LEU A 45 -2.26 8.02 3.00
CA LEU A 45 -3.30 8.75 2.29
C LEU A 45 -2.64 9.82 1.43
N CYS A 46 -2.96 9.82 0.13
CA CYS A 46 -2.36 10.68 -0.87
C CYS A 46 -3.41 11.59 -1.50
N MET A 47 -3.13 12.90 -1.61
CA MET A 47 -4.05 13.86 -2.18
C MET A 47 -3.35 15.07 -2.77
N SER A 48 -4.07 15.82 -3.62
CA SER A 48 -3.62 17.11 -4.14
C SER A 48 -3.79 18.23 -3.10
N ASP A 49 -3.06 19.32 -3.28
CA ASP A 49 -3.22 20.53 -2.44
C ASP A 49 -4.65 21.07 -2.45
N GLY A 50 -5.33 21.03 -3.59
CA GLY A 50 -6.73 21.45 -3.69
C GLY A 50 -7.68 20.62 -2.83
N LEU A 51 -7.51 19.29 -2.79
CA LEU A 51 -8.31 18.43 -1.92
C LEU A 51 -7.99 18.69 -0.44
N LEU A 52 -6.72 18.81 -0.10
CA LEU A 52 -6.30 19.12 1.28
C LEU A 52 -6.98 20.39 1.79
N ARG A 53 -6.92 21.48 1.03
CA ARG A 53 -7.52 22.77 1.41
C ARG A 53 -9.04 22.75 1.39
N THR A 54 -9.66 21.92 0.56
CA THR A 54 -11.12 21.81 0.50
C THR A 54 -11.69 21.01 1.67
N TYR A 55 -11.05 19.92 2.06
CA TYR A 55 -11.59 18.97 3.06
C TYR A 55 -11.00 19.15 4.47
N ALA A 56 -9.92 19.92 4.60
CA ALA A 56 -9.36 20.32 5.88
C ALA A 56 -8.94 21.81 5.87
N PRO A 57 -9.85 22.78 5.53
CA PRO A 57 -9.48 24.17 5.31
C PRO A 57 -8.79 24.82 6.51
N ASP A 58 -9.30 24.56 7.72
CA ASP A 58 -8.78 25.14 8.96
C ASP A 58 -7.49 24.47 9.46
N ARG A 59 -7.15 23.32 8.90
CA ARG A 59 -6.03 22.49 9.33
C ARG A 59 -4.99 22.19 8.25
N ALA A 60 -5.21 22.70 7.03
CA ALA A 60 -4.34 22.38 5.90
C ALA A 60 -2.88 22.73 6.17
N GLU A 61 -2.59 23.93 6.68
CA GLU A 61 -1.23 24.37 7.00
C GLU A 61 -0.62 23.56 8.16
N ASP A 62 -1.42 23.28 9.21
CA ASP A 62 -0.98 22.43 10.32
C ASP A 62 -0.64 21.01 9.83
N LEU A 63 -1.51 20.40 9.03
CA LEU A 63 -1.28 19.06 8.47
C LEU A 63 -0.05 18.98 7.55
N LEU A 64 0.29 20.06 6.85
CA LEU A 64 1.52 20.12 6.05
C LEU A 64 2.78 20.07 6.93
N HIS A 65 2.71 20.52 8.16
CA HIS A 65 3.82 20.51 9.12
C HIS A 65 3.83 19.27 10.03
N THR A 66 2.67 18.88 10.54
CA THR A 66 2.53 17.82 11.56
C THR A 66 2.02 16.50 11.00
N GLY A 67 1.38 16.52 9.83
CA GLY A 67 0.77 15.31 9.23
C GLY A 67 1.78 14.19 8.90
N GLN A 68 3.08 14.48 8.96
CA GLN A 68 4.13 13.45 8.83
C GLN A 68 4.21 12.51 10.05
N ASP A 69 3.66 12.93 11.19
CA ASP A 69 3.56 12.09 12.39
C ASP A 69 2.41 11.07 12.27
N GLY A 70 1.59 11.21 11.22
CA GLY A 70 0.47 10.35 10.91
C GLY A 70 -0.88 11.03 11.08
N ILE A 71 -1.86 10.53 10.34
CA ILE A 71 -3.24 11.03 10.34
C ILE A 71 -4.23 9.89 10.51
N THR A 72 -5.43 10.22 10.97
CA THR A 72 -6.60 9.32 10.96
C THR A 72 -7.62 9.79 9.94
N MET A 73 -8.60 8.96 9.60
CA MET A 73 -9.66 9.36 8.67
C MET A 73 -10.62 10.41 9.27
N ALA A 74 -10.57 10.65 10.58
CA ALA A 74 -11.32 11.73 11.24
C ALA A 74 -10.92 13.13 10.75
N GLU A 75 -9.69 13.29 10.24
CA GLU A 75 -9.19 14.57 9.72
C GLU A 75 -9.90 15.02 8.43
N PHE A 76 -10.51 14.08 7.69
CA PHE A 76 -11.01 14.32 6.35
C PHE A 76 -12.44 13.79 6.13
N PRO A 77 -13.44 14.28 6.88
CA PRO A 77 -14.83 13.85 6.69
C PRO A 77 -15.32 14.22 5.29
N GLY A 78 -15.92 13.24 4.61
CA GLY A 78 -16.49 13.45 3.26
C GLY A 78 -15.48 13.55 2.13
N LEU A 79 -14.17 13.41 2.36
CA LEU A 79 -13.14 13.38 1.32
C LEU A 79 -13.46 12.31 0.28
N PRO A 80 -13.57 12.66 -1.03
CA PRO A 80 -13.74 11.66 -2.08
C PRO A 80 -12.46 10.83 -2.21
N VAL A 81 -12.61 9.51 -2.15
CA VAL A 81 -11.48 8.58 -2.22
C VAL A 81 -11.66 7.53 -3.30
N ALA A 82 -10.54 7.10 -3.86
CA ALA A 82 -10.45 5.89 -4.65
C ALA A 82 -9.86 4.76 -3.79
N LEU A 83 -10.58 3.64 -3.73
CA LEU A 83 -10.18 2.47 -2.95
C LEU A 83 -9.69 1.34 -3.86
N PRO A 84 -8.78 0.49 -3.36
CA PRO A 84 -8.54 -0.80 -3.98
C PRO A 84 -9.83 -1.64 -4.01
N SER A 85 -10.00 -2.45 -5.06
CA SER A 85 -11.17 -3.33 -5.19
C SER A 85 -11.32 -4.27 -4.00
N ASP A 86 -12.58 -4.66 -3.75
CA ASP A 86 -12.91 -5.68 -2.77
C ASP A 86 -12.14 -6.97 -3.03
N GLY A 87 -11.71 -7.64 -1.96
CA GLY A 87 -10.87 -8.83 -2.04
C GLY A 87 -9.36 -8.56 -2.04
N ILE A 88 -8.92 -7.31 -2.26
CA ILE A 88 -7.54 -6.92 -2.02
C ILE A 88 -7.36 -6.69 -0.51
N PRO A 89 -6.39 -7.35 0.18
CA PRO A 89 -6.22 -7.22 1.62
C PRO A 89 -6.09 -5.77 2.12
N LEU A 90 -5.47 -4.91 1.31
CA LEU A 90 -5.30 -3.50 1.62
C LEU A 90 -6.63 -2.75 1.75
N SER A 91 -7.66 -3.12 0.99
CA SER A 91 -9.00 -2.52 1.08
C SER A 91 -9.59 -2.68 2.48
N ARG A 92 -9.46 -3.86 3.10
CA ARG A 92 -9.94 -4.11 4.47
C ARG A 92 -9.23 -3.23 5.49
N VAL A 93 -7.92 -3.12 5.39
CA VAL A 93 -7.13 -2.28 6.30
C VAL A 93 -7.58 -0.83 6.22
N ILE A 94 -7.80 -0.31 5.01
CA ILE A 94 -8.30 1.06 4.81
C ILE A 94 -9.70 1.23 5.40
N LEU A 95 -10.60 0.28 5.17
CA LEU A 95 -11.96 0.34 5.73
C LEU A 95 -11.94 0.30 7.26
N SER A 96 -11.04 -0.47 7.88
CA SER A 96 -10.87 -0.46 9.35
C SER A 96 -10.46 0.92 9.89
N CYS A 97 -9.71 1.73 9.14
CA CYS A 97 -9.40 3.11 9.56
C CYS A 97 -10.65 4.01 9.56
N TYR A 98 -11.59 3.79 8.66
CA TYR A 98 -12.87 4.49 8.67
C TYR A 98 -13.77 4.02 9.81
N GLU A 99 -13.83 2.70 10.06
CA GLU A 99 -14.60 2.11 11.16
C GLU A 99 -14.12 2.61 12.52
N GLU A 100 -12.80 2.66 12.75
CA GLU A 100 -12.21 3.19 13.98
C GLU A 100 -12.66 4.61 14.28
N THR A 101 -12.70 5.46 13.27
CA THR A 101 -13.03 6.88 13.43
C THR A 101 -14.53 7.18 13.35
N GLY A 102 -15.36 6.20 12.97
CA GLY A 102 -16.79 6.39 12.73
C GLY A 102 -17.12 7.27 11.51
N VAL A 103 -16.13 7.59 10.68
CA VAL A 103 -16.33 8.37 9.45
C VAL A 103 -16.77 7.43 8.33
N ALA A 104 -17.85 7.78 7.63
CA ALA A 104 -18.27 7.02 6.45
C ALA A 104 -17.37 7.36 5.25
N PRO A 105 -16.83 6.36 4.52
CA PRO A 105 -16.02 6.61 3.34
C PRO A 105 -16.88 7.16 2.19
N ASN A 106 -16.44 8.26 1.58
CA ASN A 106 -17.01 8.79 0.35
C ASN A 106 -16.28 8.19 -0.85
N VAL A 107 -16.67 6.97 -1.23
CA VAL A 107 -15.98 6.21 -2.27
C VAL A 107 -16.41 6.66 -3.66
N LEU A 108 -15.52 7.34 -4.37
CA LEU A 108 -15.73 7.73 -5.76
C LEU A 108 -15.52 6.57 -6.73
N LEU A 109 -14.55 5.70 -6.44
CA LEU A 109 -14.17 4.59 -7.30
C LEU A 109 -13.54 3.44 -6.52
N ASN A 110 -13.92 2.21 -6.86
CA ASN A 110 -13.21 0.99 -6.50
C ASN A 110 -12.49 0.43 -7.74
N THR A 111 -11.18 0.16 -7.63
CA THR A 111 -10.41 -0.35 -8.77
C THR A 111 -9.27 -1.28 -8.35
N ALA A 112 -9.03 -2.29 -9.19
CA ALA A 112 -7.86 -3.16 -9.08
C ALA A 112 -6.63 -2.58 -9.81
N TYR A 113 -6.78 -1.44 -10.49
CA TYR A 113 -5.74 -0.86 -11.35
C TYR A 113 -5.13 0.40 -10.70
N PRO A 114 -3.95 0.31 -10.05
CA PRO A 114 -3.30 1.46 -9.38
C PRO A 114 -3.02 2.64 -10.30
N GLN A 115 -2.88 2.41 -11.61
CA GLN A 115 -2.64 3.46 -12.60
C GLN A 115 -3.76 4.50 -12.66
N ILE A 116 -4.99 4.12 -12.31
CA ILE A 116 -6.14 5.01 -12.28
C ILE A 116 -6.00 6.04 -11.15
N PHE A 117 -5.41 5.67 -10.01
CA PHE A 117 -5.17 6.59 -8.90
C PHE A 117 -4.35 7.81 -9.33
N ARG A 118 -3.37 7.59 -10.21
CA ARG A 118 -2.56 8.67 -10.77
C ARG A 118 -3.38 9.65 -11.60
N ALA A 119 -4.32 9.17 -12.41
CA ALA A 119 -5.20 10.03 -13.20
C ALA A 119 -6.13 10.87 -12.32
N LEU A 120 -6.72 10.26 -11.28
CA LEU A 120 -7.57 10.95 -10.31
C LEU A 120 -6.80 12.05 -9.54
N TYR A 121 -5.57 11.75 -9.14
CA TYR A 121 -4.70 12.72 -8.50
C TYR A 121 -4.39 13.92 -9.42
N PHE A 122 -4.02 13.67 -10.68
CA PHE A 122 -3.71 14.74 -11.63
C PHE A 122 -4.90 15.67 -11.89
N GLN A 123 -6.11 15.14 -11.81
CA GLN A 123 -7.33 15.92 -11.95
C GLN A 123 -7.79 16.56 -10.64
N GLY A 124 -7.19 16.20 -9.50
CA GLY A 124 -7.61 16.68 -8.18
C GLY A 124 -9.02 16.25 -7.78
N THR A 125 -9.52 15.11 -8.31
CA THR A 125 -10.91 14.68 -8.12
C THR A 125 -11.11 13.77 -6.93
N ALA A 126 -10.10 12.98 -6.56
CA ALA A 126 -10.16 12.09 -5.40
C ALA A 126 -8.77 11.90 -4.77
N ALA A 127 -8.76 11.67 -3.47
CA ALA A 127 -7.61 11.13 -2.77
C ALA A 127 -7.50 9.62 -3.01
N PHE A 128 -6.33 9.04 -2.77
CA PHE A 128 -6.11 7.62 -2.92
C PHE A 128 -5.14 7.10 -1.85
N PHE A 129 -5.10 5.79 -1.68
CA PHE A 129 -4.19 5.15 -0.75
C PHE A 129 -3.05 4.50 -1.51
N ALA A 130 -1.82 4.77 -1.07
CA ALA A 130 -0.61 4.23 -1.66
C ALA A 130 0.32 3.67 -0.59
N THR A 131 1.07 2.66 -0.96
CA THR A 131 2.19 2.20 -0.13
C THR A 131 3.44 3.01 -0.44
N GLY A 132 4.41 3.02 0.47
CA GLY A 132 5.65 3.76 0.29
C GLY A 132 6.39 3.40 -1.00
N MET A 133 6.35 2.13 -1.41
CA MET A 133 6.94 1.68 -2.69
C MET A 133 6.27 2.36 -3.89
N ILE A 134 4.94 2.37 -3.92
CA ILE A 134 4.16 3.02 -5.01
C ILE A 134 4.38 4.53 -4.97
N LEU A 135 4.38 5.13 -3.78
CA LEU A 135 4.61 6.56 -3.59
C LEU A 135 5.99 6.97 -4.07
N SER A 136 7.03 6.20 -3.75
CA SER A 136 8.41 6.46 -4.19
C SER A 136 8.54 6.44 -5.70
N ASP A 137 7.91 5.49 -6.38
CA ASP A 137 7.88 5.42 -7.84
C ASP A 137 7.15 6.64 -8.44
N HIS A 138 6.00 7.00 -7.84
CA HIS A 138 5.22 8.16 -8.27
C HIS A 138 6.01 9.47 -8.16
N LEU A 139 6.73 9.67 -7.05
CA LEU A 139 7.54 10.87 -6.83
C LEU A 139 8.73 10.95 -7.79
N ARG A 140 9.39 9.83 -8.07
CA ARG A 140 10.52 9.77 -9.03
C ARG A 140 10.10 10.10 -10.46
N ASN A 141 8.91 9.65 -10.86
CA ASN A 141 8.39 9.75 -12.23
C ASN A 141 7.35 10.86 -12.40
N ARG A 142 7.35 11.87 -11.52
CA ARG A 142 6.39 12.97 -11.57
C ARG A 142 6.69 13.88 -12.75
N PRO A 143 5.73 14.12 -13.67
CA PRO A 143 5.90 15.05 -14.76
C PRO A 143 6.06 16.51 -14.26
N ALA A 144 6.76 17.34 -15.03
CA ALA A 144 6.82 18.77 -14.77
C ALA A 144 5.42 19.41 -14.88
N GLY A 145 5.12 20.36 -13.99
CA GLY A 145 3.84 21.08 -13.98
C GLY A 145 2.68 20.36 -13.27
N VAL A 146 2.89 19.16 -12.75
CA VAL A 146 1.89 18.46 -11.92
C VAL A 146 1.88 19.04 -10.51
N PRO A 147 0.69 19.30 -9.90
CA PRO A 147 0.59 19.82 -8.54
C PRO A 147 1.34 18.97 -7.50
N PRO A 148 1.74 19.53 -6.36
CA PRO A 148 2.33 18.76 -5.27
C PRO A 148 1.40 17.63 -4.82
N LEU A 149 1.97 16.46 -4.58
CA LEU A 149 1.30 15.35 -3.92
C LEU A 149 1.63 15.41 -2.43
N HIS A 150 0.59 15.53 -1.62
CA HIS A 150 0.70 15.37 -0.17
C HIS A 150 0.41 13.91 0.17
N ALA A 151 1.30 13.31 0.95
CA ALA A 151 1.20 11.94 1.39
C ALA A 151 1.35 11.89 2.91
N PHE A 152 0.33 11.45 3.59
CA PHE A 152 0.27 11.38 5.05
C PHE A 152 0.28 9.93 5.51
N PRO A 153 1.19 9.55 6.43
CA PRO A 153 1.16 8.23 7.06
C PRO A 153 -0.21 7.95 7.68
N LEU A 154 -0.83 6.82 7.38
CA LEU A 154 -2.14 6.48 7.89
C LEU A 154 -2.02 5.70 9.20
N LEU A 155 -2.74 6.15 10.24
CA LEU A 155 -2.78 5.51 11.54
C LEU A 155 -4.00 4.59 11.67
N LEU A 156 -3.83 3.50 12.41
CA LEU A 156 -4.89 2.62 12.92
C LEU A 156 -4.55 2.26 14.36
N ASN A 157 -5.47 2.48 15.29
CA ASN A 157 -5.29 2.31 16.73
C ASN A 157 -4.09 3.10 17.30
N GLY A 158 -3.82 4.28 16.70
CA GLY A 158 -2.70 5.14 17.07
C GLY A 158 -1.34 4.76 16.50
N ASP A 159 -1.24 3.63 15.80
CA ASP A 159 0.00 3.16 15.20
C ASP A 159 0.02 3.36 13.68
N PHE A 160 1.19 3.72 13.14
CA PHE A 160 1.39 3.80 11.69
C PHE A 160 1.23 2.42 11.05
N ILE A 161 0.35 2.33 10.05
CA ILE A 161 0.09 1.09 9.33
C ILE A 161 1.31 0.70 8.52
N LYS A 162 1.91 -0.44 8.87
CA LYS A 162 3.05 -1.02 8.19
C LYS A 162 2.76 -2.45 7.76
N ARG A 163 3.44 -2.89 6.72
CA ARG A 163 3.42 -4.27 6.24
C ARG A 163 4.83 -4.73 5.94
N GLU A 164 5.10 -5.98 6.26
CA GLU A 164 6.37 -6.63 5.99
C GLU A 164 6.36 -7.18 4.56
N ILE A 165 7.31 -6.76 3.75
CA ILE A 165 7.59 -7.37 2.46
C ILE A 165 8.66 -8.43 2.68
N THR A 166 8.33 -9.65 2.35
CA THR A 166 9.18 -10.80 2.61
C THR A 166 9.44 -11.62 1.37
N LEU A 167 10.44 -12.47 1.44
CA LEU A 167 10.79 -13.46 0.43
C LEU A 167 10.64 -14.86 1.07
N PRO A 168 9.47 -15.49 0.93
CA PRO A 168 9.28 -16.85 1.40
C PRO A 168 9.85 -17.89 0.44
N THR A 169 10.41 -18.96 1.03
CA THR A 169 10.93 -20.15 0.35
C THR A 169 10.49 -21.41 1.08
N ASN A 170 10.47 -22.56 0.40
CA ASN A 170 10.35 -23.83 1.08
C ASN A 170 11.72 -24.25 1.64
N ARG A 171 11.79 -24.60 2.94
CA ARG A 171 13.02 -24.95 3.68
C ARG A 171 13.74 -26.18 3.10
N HIS A 172 12.98 -27.09 2.51
CA HIS A 172 13.46 -28.38 2.03
C HIS A 172 13.74 -28.41 0.54
N ARG A 173 13.48 -27.26 -0.14
CA ARG A 173 13.69 -27.18 -1.58
C ARG A 173 15.12 -26.80 -1.92
N TYR A 174 15.71 -27.53 -2.84
CA TYR A 174 16.93 -27.10 -3.51
C TYR A 174 16.60 -25.96 -4.50
N LEU A 175 17.16 -24.79 -4.24
CA LEU A 175 16.99 -23.63 -5.13
C LEU A 175 17.94 -23.72 -6.32
N SER A 176 17.44 -23.40 -7.49
CA SER A 176 18.28 -23.29 -8.70
C SER A 176 19.34 -22.20 -8.55
N LYS A 177 20.46 -22.30 -9.26
CA LYS A 177 21.52 -21.28 -9.24
C LYS A 177 21.02 -19.87 -9.53
N PRO A 178 20.12 -19.62 -10.53
CA PRO A 178 19.52 -18.32 -10.75
C PRO A 178 18.70 -17.83 -9.56
N ALA A 179 17.94 -18.72 -8.90
CA ALA A 179 17.16 -18.35 -7.72
C ALA A 179 18.07 -17.97 -6.53
N GLN A 180 19.11 -18.75 -6.28
CA GLN A 180 20.12 -18.43 -5.26
C GLN A 180 20.80 -17.09 -5.53
N HIS A 181 21.17 -16.83 -6.78
CA HIS A 181 21.77 -15.56 -7.17
C HIS A 181 20.82 -14.39 -6.95
N PHE A 182 19.54 -14.53 -7.34
CA PHE A 182 18.54 -13.48 -7.07
C PHE A 182 18.42 -13.19 -5.58
N ILE A 183 18.29 -14.21 -4.74
CA ILE A 183 18.18 -14.07 -3.28
C ILE A 183 19.45 -13.42 -2.69
N SER A 184 20.62 -13.65 -3.26
CA SER A 184 21.86 -13.02 -2.77
C SER A 184 21.99 -11.53 -3.11
N LEU A 185 21.10 -11.00 -3.99
CA LEU A 185 21.04 -9.59 -4.35
C LEU A 185 20.04 -8.79 -3.49
N THR A 186 19.22 -9.48 -2.71
CA THR A 186 18.21 -8.89 -1.82
C THR A 186 18.72 -8.77 -0.40
#